data_72a864d33358c0e327471def768a6215
#
_entry.id   72a864d33358c0e327471def768a6215
#
_cell.length_a   1.000
_cell.length_b   1.000
_cell.length_c   1.000
_cell.angle_alpha   90.00
_cell.angle_beta   90.00
_cell.angle_gamma   90.00
#
_symmetry.space_group_name_H-M   'P 1'
#
loop_
_entity.id
_entity.type
_entity.pdbx_description
1 polymer ?
#
loop_
_entity_poly.entity_id
_entity_poly.type
_entity_poly.pdbx_seq_one_letter_code
_entity_poly.pdbx_strand_id
1 'polypeptide(L)'
;SENLTLISGENECGKSTILDAVKYAYTGDTQFNKATSGYNTGVGKRNLVSYTRCLVDASAGIYARPADKIPVVYTHIALEYFDQVNENPFVLGVVIETAVTDIRGTHWYAMDGKTMADVSFVYEENSVIKPYDASGFQKKYGVQMKTKKEGITLFMQMVGLKLPYQEVPKYQSKLRNIMAYNPAAKIQEFIKESVLEKHDVKFDKLKEAKKNIEQINGSLEQINQELQDLDSILADYDEHDKKALQIRIDDIKIKYRDLVQCQQEIYETEEFIKENSITCGVLVKTILEQDQEINELDKTYSETKSALRELDVSKAIEASKNLIDTYEQQ
;
A
#
# COMPACT_ATOMS: atom_id res chain seq x y z
N SER A 1 8.32 -25.51 -0.84
CA SER A 1 8.38 -25.91 -2.25
C SER A 1 8.84 -24.73 -3.07
N GLU A 2 9.89 -24.99 -3.78
CA GLU A 2 10.59 -24.00 -4.58
C GLU A 2 9.87 -23.85 -5.91
N ASN A 3 9.02 -22.83 -5.99
CA ASN A 3 8.34 -22.54 -7.23
C ASN A 3 9.11 -21.45 -7.99
N LEU A 4 10.27 -21.87 -8.55
CA LEU A 4 11.00 -21.03 -9.48
C LEU A 4 10.48 -21.32 -10.89
N THR A 5 9.98 -20.30 -11.57
CA THR A 5 9.54 -20.41 -12.97
C THR A 5 10.59 -19.77 -13.87
N LEU A 6 11.15 -20.53 -14.77
CA LEU A 6 12.07 -20.07 -15.81
C LEU A 6 11.33 -19.81 -17.11
N ILE A 7 11.32 -18.57 -17.59
CA ILE A 7 10.77 -18.21 -18.90
C ILE A 7 11.93 -18.12 -19.89
N SER A 8 12.04 -19.10 -20.79
CA SER A 8 13.07 -19.13 -21.82
C SER A 8 12.44 -19.11 -23.21
N GLY A 9 13.21 -18.72 -24.22
CA GLY A 9 12.78 -18.69 -25.62
C GLY A 9 13.69 -17.77 -26.43
N GLU A 10 13.52 -17.74 -27.72
CA GLU A 10 14.27 -16.90 -28.66
C GLU A 10 14.01 -15.40 -28.42
N ASN A 11 14.83 -14.57 -29.03
CA ASN A 11 14.61 -13.11 -28.98
C ASN A 11 13.26 -12.78 -29.65
N GLU A 12 12.59 -11.75 -29.12
CA GLU A 12 11.31 -11.23 -29.63
C GLU A 12 10.08 -12.13 -29.39
N CYS A 13 10.19 -13.31 -28.77
CA CYS A 13 9.04 -14.16 -28.47
C CYS A 13 8.19 -13.72 -27.27
N GLY A 14 8.34 -12.50 -26.79
CA GLY A 14 7.45 -11.90 -25.81
C GLY A 14 7.79 -12.13 -24.33
N LYS A 15 8.95 -12.70 -23.99
CA LYS A 15 9.36 -12.92 -22.58
C LYS A 15 9.28 -11.66 -21.70
N SER A 16 9.84 -10.56 -22.19
CA SER A 16 9.79 -9.27 -21.48
C SER A 16 8.36 -8.70 -21.42
N THR A 17 7.53 -9.00 -22.40
CA THR A 17 6.13 -8.56 -22.45
C THR A 17 5.32 -9.17 -21.31
N ILE A 18 5.55 -10.44 -21.00
CA ILE A 18 4.89 -11.12 -19.87
C ILE A 18 5.26 -10.42 -18.55
N LEU A 19 6.55 -10.18 -18.32
CA LEU A 19 7.02 -9.50 -17.11
C LEU A 19 6.50 -8.07 -17.01
N ASP A 20 6.47 -7.34 -18.13
CA ASP A 20 5.93 -5.98 -18.16
C ASP A 20 4.42 -5.97 -17.92
N ALA A 21 3.67 -6.97 -18.41
CA ALA A 21 2.24 -7.12 -18.14
C ALA A 21 1.96 -7.37 -16.65
N VAL A 22 2.70 -8.29 -16.03
CA VAL A 22 2.60 -8.57 -14.58
C VAL A 22 2.93 -7.31 -13.78
N LYS A 23 4.04 -6.64 -14.09
CA LYS A 23 4.43 -5.38 -13.45
C LYS A 23 3.34 -4.32 -13.59
N TYR A 24 2.77 -4.18 -14.78
CA TYR A 24 1.71 -3.21 -15.03
C TYR A 24 0.46 -3.52 -14.21
N ALA A 25 0.04 -4.77 -14.14
CA ALA A 25 -1.12 -5.18 -13.36
C ALA A 25 -0.97 -4.80 -11.87
N TYR A 26 0.21 -5.03 -11.29
CA TYR A 26 0.48 -4.72 -9.88
C TYR A 26 0.68 -3.25 -9.57
N THR A 27 1.28 -2.50 -10.48
CA THR A 27 1.79 -1.17 -10.15
C THR A 27 1.23 -0.06 -11.04
N GLY A 28 0.62 -0.43 -12.16
CA GLY A 28 0.23 0.52 -13.20
C GLY A 28 1.41 1.30 -13.79
N ASP A 29 2.64 0.77 -13.65
CA ASP A 29 3.84 1.41 -14.19
C ASP A 29 3.94 1.23 -15.69
N THR A 30 4.01 2.34 -16.42
CA THR A 30 4.14 2.38 -17.88
C THR A 30 5.57 2.52 -18.37
N GLN A 31 6.54 2.56 -17.46
CA GLN A 31 7.96 2.54 -17.82
C GLN A 31 8.38 1.10 -18.09
N PHE A 32 8.15 0.63 -19.29
CA PHE A 32 8.50 -0.72 -19.71
C PHE A 32 9.99 -0.89 -19.92
N ASN A 33 10.43 -2.15 -19.85
CA ASN A 33 11.83 -2.52 -19.77
C ASN A 33 12.67 -1.95 -20.93
N LYS A 34 13.75 -1.26 -20.56
CA LYS A 34 14.81 -0.84 -21.48
C LYS A 34 15.91 -1.89 -21.63
N ALA A 35 15.74 -3.05 -21.03
CA ALA A 35 16.83 -3.94 -20.65
C ALA A 35 17.47 -4.73 -21.79
N THR A 36 17.08 -4.59 -23.02
CA THR A 36 17.61 -5.53 -24.02
C THR A 36 18.29 -4.92 -25.24
N SER A 37 18.38 -3.63 -25.36
CA SER A 37 19.17 -3.09 -26.47
C SER A 37 19.75 -1.75 -26.12
N GLY A 38 21.05 -1.65 -26.20
CA GLY A 38 21.80 -0.42 -26.14
C GLY A 38 21.47 0.58 -27.25
N TYR A 39 20.21 0.80 -27.51
CA TYR A 39 19.73 1.73 -28.50
C TYR A 39 19.23 3.01 -27.85
N ASN A 40 20.16 3.94 -27.74
CA ASN A 40 19.93 5.35 -27.48
C ASN A 40 19.29 6.08 -28.69
N THR A 41 18.56 5.42 -29.54
CA THR A 41 17.85 6.10 -30.61
C THR A 41 16.42 6.36 -30.16
N GLY A 42 16.05 7.63 -30.14
CA GLY A 42 14.75 8.15 -29.67
C GLY A 42 13.51 7.68 -30.44
N VAL A 43 13.64 6.68 -31.29
CA VAL A 43 12.59 6.05 -32.07
C VAL A 43 12.25 4.72 -31.41
N GLY A 44 11.01 4.59 -30.88
CA GLY A 44 10.50 3.32 -30.39
C GLY A 44 10.50 3.12 -28.86
N LYS A 45 10.26 4.15 -28.06
CA LYS A 45 9.96 3.94 -26.64
C LYS A 45 8.74 3.03 -26.53
N ARG A 46 8.96 1.82 -25.99
CA ARG A 46 7.87 0.92 -25.63
C ARG A 46 6.95 1.64 -24.65
N ASN A 47 5.70 1.77 -25.01
CA ASN A 47 4.66 2.35 -24.19
C ASN A 47 3.44 1.43 -24.16
N LEU A 48 2.45 1.75 -23.36
CA LEU A 48 1.28 0.90 -23.20
C LEU A 48 0.52 0.72 -24.54
N VAL A 49 0.46 1.76 -25.37
CA VAL A 49 -0.17 1.68 -26.70
C VAL A 49 0.59 0.71 -27.61
N SER A 50 1.94 0.76 -27.60
CA SER A 50 2.76 -0.14 -28.42
C SER A 50 2.61 -1.61 -28.01
N TYR A 51 2.39 -1.89 -26.73
CA TYR A 51 2.11 -3.24 -26.26
C TYR A 51 0.72 -3.72 -26.65
N THR A 52 -0.30 -2.93 -26.36
CA THR A 52 -1.70 -3.33 -26.60
C THR A 52 -2.05 -3.43 -28.08
N ARG A 53 -1.46 -2.58 -28.93
CA ARG A 53 -1.61 -2.64 -30.38
C ARG A 53 -0.60 -3.54 -31.06
N CYS A 54 0.34 -4.11 -30.30
CA CYS A 54 1.41 -4.97 -30.79
C CYS A 54 2.24 -4.30 -31.90
N LEU A 55 3.19 -3.45 -31.48
CA LEU A 55 4.12 -2.79 -32.40
C LEU A 55 5.06 -3.83 -33.02
N VAL A 56 4.95 -4.03 -34.33
CA VAL A 56 5.74 -5.01 -35.10
C VAL A 56 7.02 -4.37 -35.62
N ASP A 57 6.92 -3.17 -36.19
CA ASP A 57 8.06 -2.42 -36.65
C ASP A 57 8.04 -1.01 -36.08
N ALA A 58 9.01 -0.75 -35.21
CA ALA A 58 9.13 0.55 -34.54
C ALA A 58 9.63 1.65 -35.47
N SER A 59 10.42 1.31 -36.50
CA SER A 59 10.95 2.25 -37.48
C SER A 59 9.91 2.75 -38.47
N ALA A 60 9.02 1.86 -38.88
CA ALA A 60 7.92 2.15 -39.77
C ALA A 60 6.60 2.50 -39.07
N GLY A 61 6.54 2.35 -37.73
CA GLY A 61 5.32 2.57 -36.94
C GLY A 61 4.21 1.57 -37.26
N ILE A 62 4.58 0.34 -37.63
CA ILE A 62 3.62 -0.69 -38.07
C ILE A 62 3.14 -1.47 -36.84
N TYR A 63 1.83 -1.53 -36.65
CA TYR A 63 1.15 -2.29 -35.63
C TYR A 63 0.43 -3.51 -36.17
N ALA A 64 0.45 -4.62 -35.46
CA ALA A 64 -0.37 -5.81 -35.82
C ALA A 64 -1.88 -5.51 -35.72
N ARG A 65 -2.26 -4.53 -34.90
CA ARG A 65 -3.62 -4.02 -34.74
C ARG A 65 -3.67 -2.55 -35.15
N PRO A 66 -3.63 -2.26 -36.45
CA PRO A 66 -3.58 -0.88 -36.96
C PRO A 66 -4.92 -0.17 -36.72
N ALA A 67 -4.84 1.13 -36.47
CA ALA A 67 -5.96 1.93 -35.99
C ALA A 67 -7.06 2.16 -37.06
N ASP A 68 -6.70 2.11 -38.33
CA ASP A 68 -7.60 2.20 -39.46
C ASP A 68 -8.53 0.97 -39.59
N LYS A 69 -8.06 -0.21 -39.15
CA LYS A 69 -8.85 -1.45 -39.14
C LYS A 69 -9.52 -1.73 -37.81
N ILE A 70 -8.83 -1.39 -36.68
CA ILE A 70 -9.30 -1.65 -35.32
C ILE A 70 -9.21 -0.36 -34.55
N PRO A 71 -10.27 0.46 -34.51
CA PRO A 71 -10.25 1.77 -33.85
C PRO A 71 -9.96 1.67 -32.34
N VAL A 72 -10.52 0.66 -31.67
CA VAL A 72 -10.31 0.41 -30.25
C VAL A 72 -9.84 -1.03 -30.04
N VAL A 73 -8.76 -1.19 -29.27
CA VAL A 73 -8.22 -2.49 -28.86
C VAL A 73 -8.51 -2.69 -27.39
N TYR A 74 -9.07 -3.84 -27.05
CA TYR A 74 -9.27 -4.28 -25.67
C TYR A 74 -8.23 -5.34 -25.32
N THR A 75 -7.51 -5.11 -24.23
CA THR A 75 -6.46 -6.03 -23.78
C THR A 75 -6.73 -6.41 -22.34
N HIS A 76 -6.78 -7.71 -22.06
CA HIS A 76 -6.91 -8.25 -20.72
C HIS A 76 -5.57 -8.76 -20.24
N ILE A 77 -5.19 -8.39 -19.02
CA ILE A 77 -4.13 -9.03 -18.26
C ILE A 77 -4.82 -9.64 -17.05
N ALA A 78 -4.70 -10.94 -16.86
CA ALA A 78 -5.30 -11.65 -15.75
C ALA A 78 -4.30 -12.61 -15.14
N LEU A 79 -4.30 -12.67 -13.83
CA LEU A 79 -3.40 -13.45 -13.00
C LEU A 79 -4.23 -14.26 -12.02
N GLU A 80 -4.06 -15.58 -12.05
CA GLU A 80 -4.71 -16.50 -11.12
C GLU A 80 -3.83 -16.72 -9.90
N TYR A 81 -4.44 -16.72 -8.75
CA TYR A 81 -3.83 -17.00 -7.46
C TYR A 81 -4.67 -17.99 -6.67
N PHE A 82 -4.02 -18.63 -5.73
CA PHE A 82 -4.67 -19.52 -4.78
C PHE A 82 -4.30 -19.09 -3.35
N ASP A 83 -5.30 -18.71 -2.58
CA ASP A 83 -5.14 -18.45 -1.15
C ASP A 83 -5.07 -19.77 -0.40
N GLN A 84 -3.88 -20.13 0.06
CA GLN A 84 -3.65 -21.39 0.79
C GLN A 84 -4.29 -21.41 2.19
N VAL A 85 -4.57 -20.24 2.76
CA VAL A 85 -5.14 -20.14 4.11
C VAL A 85 -6.65 -20.37 4.07
N ASN A 86 -7.31 -19.76 3.08
CA ASN A 86 -8.76 -19.87 2.90
C ASN A 86 -9.15 -20.91 1.86
N GLU A 87 -8.19 -21.63 1.27
CA GLU A 87 -8.37 -22.63 0.21
C GLU A 87 -9.23 -22.10 -0.96
N ASN A 88 -9.00 -20.87 -1.34
CA ASN A 88 -9.85 -20.17 -2.28
C ASN A 88 -9.04 -19.64 -3.48
N PRO A 89 -9.41 -20.00 -4.74
CA PRO A 89 -8.81 -19.40 -5.93
C PRO A 89 -9.36 -18.00 -6.15
N PHE A 90 -8.55 -17.13 -6.71
CA PHE A 90 -9.01 -15.81 -7.14
C PHE A 90 -8.24 -15.31 -8.36
N VAL A 91 -8.91 -14.50 -9.17
CA VAL A 91 -8.33 -13.89 -10.36
C VAL A 91 -8.24 -12.38 -10.17
N LEU A 92 -7.06 -11.83 -10.35
CA LEU A 92 -6.82 -10.40 -10.42
C LEU A 92 -6.58 -9.99 -11.86
N GLY A 93 -7.27 -8.96 -12.34
CA GLY A 93 -7.12 -8.57 -13.72
C GLY A 93 -7.24 -7.08 -13.99
N VAL A 94 -6.80 -6.68 -15.16
CA VAL A 94 -6.95 -5.33 -15.70
C VAL A 94 -7.38 -5.37 -17.15
N VAL A 95 -8.38 -4.58 -17.48
CA VAL A 95 -8.81 -4.32 -18.87
C VAL A 95 -8.22 -2.99 -19.30
N ILE A 96 -7.55 -3.00 -20.46
CA ILE A 96 -6.94 -1.81 -21.05
C ILE A 96 -7.67 -1.51 -22.36
N GLU A 97 -8.24 -0.35 -22.46
CA GLU A 97 -8.91 0.14 -23.66
C GLU A 97 -8.00 1.14 -24.35
N THR A 98 -7.53 0.76 -25.53
CA THR A 98 -6.58 1.56 -26.31
C THR A 98 -7.27 2.11 -27.56
N ALA A 99 -7.38 3.42 -27.63
CA ALA A 99 -7.82 4.13 -28.83
C ALA A 99 -6.69 4.21 -29.87
N VAL A 100 -6.82 5.08 -30.84
CA VAL A 100 -5.87 5.19 -31.97
C VAL A 100 -4.44 5.47 -31.49
N THR A 101 -4.25 6.44 -30.62
CA THR A 101 -2.94 6.93 -30.19
C THR A 101 -2.76 6.94 -28.66
N ASP A 102 -3.81 6.71 -27.92
CA ASP A 102 -3.84 6.91 -26.47
C ASP A 102 -4.61 5.78 -25.75
N ILE A 103 -4.45 5.72 -24.45
CA ILE A 103 -5.20 4.82 -23.58
C ILE A 103 -6.51 5.50 -23.20
N ARG A 104 -7.62 4.95 -23.64
CA ARG A 104 -8.96 5.45 -23.36
C ARG A 104 -9.40 5.14 -21.93
N GLY A 105 -9.03 3.95 -21.43
CA GLY A 105 -9.40 3.53 -20.10
C GLY A 105 -8.54 2.38 -19.61
N THR A 106 -8.44 2.28 -18.28
CA THR A 106 -7.80 1.15 -17.60
C THR A 106 -8.62 0.80 -16.37
N HIS A 107 -9.08 -0.43 -16.30
CA HIS A 107 -10.04 -0.89 -15.32
C HIS A 107 -9.52 -2.13 -14.62
N TRP A 108 -9.30 -2.06 -13.31
CA TRP A 108 -8.86 -3.18 -12.47
C TRP A 108 -10.08 -3.91 -11.92
N TYR A 109 -9.95 -5.21 -11.77
CA TYR A 109 -10.99 -6.04 -11.16
C TYR A 109 -10.37 -7.21 -10.38
N ALA A 110 -11.15 -7.75 -9.46
CA ALA A 110 -10.85 -9.00 -8.76
C ALA A 110 -12.08 -9.91 -8.82
N MET A 111 -11.83 -11.19 -8.98
CA MET A 111 -12.86 -12.25 -9.00
C MET A 111 -12.50 -13.27 -7.95
N ASP A 112 -13.23 -13.27 -6.87
CA ASP A 112 -13.06 -14.21 -5.77
C ASP A 112 -13.76 -15.53 -6.08
N GLY A 113 -13.16 -16.67 -5.66
CA GLY A 113 -13.69 -17.99 -5.92
C GLY A 113 -13.70 -18.40 -7.40
N LYS A 114 -12.86 -17.77 -8.25
CA LYS A 114 -12.79 -18.06 -9.68
C LYS A 114 -11.39 -18.46 -10.10
N THR A 115 -11.32 -19.36 -11.07
CA THR A 115 -10.11 -19.76 -11.77
C THR A 115 -10.09 -19.18 -13.18
N MET A 116 -8.96 -19.24 -13.86
CA MET A 116 -8.86 -18.86 -15.27
C MET A 116 -9.71 -19.75 -16.18
N ALA A 117 -10.01 -20.99 -15.76
CA ALA A 117 -10.89 -21.89 -16.50
C ALA A 117 -12.37 -21.43 -16.48
N ASP A 118 -12.77 -20.68 -15.45
CA ASP A 118 -14.13 -20.16 -15.29
C ASP A 118 -14.36 -18.84 -16.07
N VAL A 119 -13.28 -18.26 -16.63
CA VAL A 119 -13.33 -16.91 -17.19
C VAL A 119 -12.95 -16.90 -18.65
N SER A 120 -13.87 -16.48 -19.51
CA SER A 120 -13.58 -16.18 -20.90
C SER A 120 -13.42 -14.68 -21.10
N PHE A 121 -12.29 -14.28 -21.66
CA PHE A 121 -11.99 -12.87 -21.97
C PHE A 121 -12.49 -12.46 -23.35
N VAL A 122 -13.05 -13.41 -24.09
CA VAL A 122 -13.56 -13.23 -25.44
C VAL A 122 -14.97 -13.75 -25.54
N TYR A 123 -15.68 -13.25 -26.54
CA TYR A 123 -17.00 -13.74 -26.94
C TYR A 123 -17.04 -13.87 -28.46
N GLU A 124 -17.93 -14.71 -28.92
CA GLU A 124 -18.17 -14.87 -30.34
C GLU A 124 -19.38 -14.05 -30.80
N GLU A 125 -19.20 -13.24 -31.83
CA GLU A 125 -20.25 -12.46 -32.46
C GLU A 125 -20.11 -12.60 -33.97
N ASN A 126 -21.15 -13.13 -34.65
CA ASN A 126 -21.15 -13.36 -36.07
C ASN A 126 -19.94 -14.20 -36.55
N SER A 127 -19.60 -15.26 -35.82
CA SER A 127 -18.44 -16.14 -36.10
C SER A 127 -17.08 -15.42 -36.03
N VAL A 128 -17.04 -14.25 -35.37
CA VAL A 128 -15.82 -13.51 -35.10
C VAL A 128 -15.58 -13.47 -33.59
N ILE A 129 -14.40 -13.91 -33.18
CA ILE A 129 -14.00 -13.85 -31.80
C ILE A 129 -13.55 -12.43 -31.45
N LYS A 130 -14.21 -11.80 -30.48
CA LYS A 130 -13.93 -10.44 -30.03
C LYS A 130 -13.59 -10.44 -28.53
N PRO A 131 -12.63 -9.62 -28.07
CA PRO A 131 -12.40 -9.44 -26.65
C PRO A 131 -13.54 -8.61 -26.02
N TYR A 132 -13.87 -8.91 -24.77
CA TYR A 132 -14.78 -8.05 -24.02
C TYR A 132 -14.15 -6.67 -23.75
N ASP A 133 -14.97 -5.64 -23.89
CA ASP A 133 -14.67 -4.34 -23.26
C ASP A 133 -14.94 -4.39 -21.74
N ALA A 134 -14.53 -3.35 -21.01
CA ALA A 134 -14.70 -3.31 -19.56
C ALA A 134 -16.18 -3.43 -19.15
N SER A 135 -17.08 -2.78 -19.86
CA SER A 135 -18.53 -2.81 -19.57
C SER A 135 -19.15 -4.18 -19.84
N GLY A 136 -18.81 -4.81 -20.96
CA GLY A 136 -19.27 -6.15 -21.32
C GLY A 136 -18.76 -7.21 -20.36
N PHE A 137 -17.48 -7.12 -19.99
CA PHE A 137 -16.88 -8.01 -19.00
C PHE A 137 -17.53 -7.86 -17.63
N GLN A 138 -17.75 -6.62 -17.20
CA GLN A 138 -18.46 -6.31 -15.97
C GLN A 138 -19.87 -6.92 -15.94
N LYS A 139 -20.62 -6.75 -17.01
CA LYS A 139 -21.98 -7.31 -17.13
C LYS A 139 -21.97 -8.83 -17.14
N LYS A 140 -21.02 -9.45 -17.83
CA LYS A 140 -20.90 -10.91 -17.95
C LYS A 140 -20.62 -11.58 -16.61
N TYR A 141 -19.71 -11.03 -15.81
CA TYR A 141 -19.20 -11.67 -14.59
C TYR A 141 -19.63 -10.98 -13.30
N GLY A 142 -20.36 -9.87 -13.38
CA GLY A 142 -20.81 -9.12 -12.18
C GLY A 142 -19.68 -8.47 -11.40
N VAL A 143 -18.50 -8.28 -12.01
CA VAL A 143 -17.32 -7.74 -11.33
C VAL A 143 -17.39 -6.23 -11.21
N GLN A 144 -16.81 -5.68 -10.13
CA GLN A 144 -16.67 -4.24 -9.99
C GLN A 144 -15.39 -3.76 -10.66
N MET A 145 -15.54 -2.88 -11.64
CA MET A 145 -14.41 -2.19 -12.25
C MET A 145 -13.90 -1.09 -11.33
N LYS A 146 -12.62 -1.13 -11.04
CA LYS A 146 -11.92 -0.20 -10.14
C LYS A 146 -11.03 0.75 -10.92
N THR A 147 -10.87 1.96 -10.40
CA THR A 147 -9.86 2.90 -10.90
C THR A 147 -8.45 2.35 -10.69
N LYS A 148 -7.46 2.92 -11.36
CA LYS A 148 -6.05 2.54 -11.20
C LYS A 148 -5.61 2.51 -9.73
N LYS A 149 -5.95 3.56 -8.97
CA LYS A 149 -5.57 3.68 -7.55
C LYS A 149 -6.21 2.59 -6.70
N GLU A 150 -7.51 2.42 -6.83
CA GLU A 150 -8.27 1.43 -6.07
C GLU A 150 -7.87 0.00 -6.44
N GLY A 151 -7.67 -0.26 -7.76
CA GLY A 151 -7.29 -1.56 -8.26
C GLY A 151 -5.90 -2.00 -7.80
N ILE A 152 -4.91 -1.12 -7.89
CA ILE A 152 -3.56 -1.41 -7.41
C ILE A 152 -3.58 -1.68 -5.90
N THR A 153 -4.30 -0.88 -5.13
CA THR A 153 -4.45 -1.10 -3.68
C THR A 153 -5.09 -2.45 -3.39
N LEU A 154 -6.16 -2.79 -4.12
CA LEU A 154 -6.84 -4.08 -3.99
C LEU A 154 -5.89 -5.25 -4.32
N PHE A 155 -5.14 -5.17 -5.42
CA PHE A 155 -4.17 -6.19 -5.81
C PHE A 155 -3.12 -6.41 -4.72
N MET A 156 -2.54 -5.32 -4.21
CA MET A 156 -1.54 -5.39 -3.14
C MET A 156 -2.10 -6.05 -1.88
N GLN A 157 -3.34 -5.72 -1.51
CA GLN A 157 -4.01 -6.30 -0.35
C GLN A 157 -4.27 -7.79 -0.53
N MET A 158 -4.81 -8.20 -1.69
CA MET A 158 -5.19 -9.60 -1.95
C MET A 158 -3.97 -10.53 -2.04
N VAL A 159 -2.83 -10.04 -2.53
CA VAL A 159 -1.58 -10.83 -2.53
C VAL A 159 -0.79 -10.72 -1.21
N GLY A 160 -1.37 -10.10 -0.17
CA GLY A 160 -0.74 -9.97 1.15
C GLY A 160 0.31 -8.87 1.26
N LEU A 161 0.51 -8.06 0.23
CA LEU A 161 1.39 -6.89 0.26
C LEU A 161 0.62 -5.71 0.84
N LYS A 162 0.74 -5.50 2.15
CA LYS A 162 0.07 -4.39 2.86
C LYS A 162 0.80 -3.05 2.61
N LEU A 163 0.96 -2.67 1.35
CA LEU A 163 1.61 -1.41 0.96
C LEU A 163 0.57 -0.32 0.74
N PRO A 164 0.67 0.83 1.42
CA PRO A 164 -0.15 1.98 1.11
C PRO A 164 0.17 2.50 -0.30
N TYR A 165 -0.83 3.09 -0.96
CA TYR A 165 -0.67 3.55 -2.35
C TYR A 165 0.49 4.55 -2.54
N GLN A 166 0.81 5.36 -1.52
CA GLN A 166 1.92 6.30 -1.53
C GLN A 166 3.29 5.62 -1.68
N GLU A 167 3.41 4.36 -1.30
CA GLU A 167 4.65 3.58 -1.43
C GLU A 167 4.77 2.81 -2.76
N VAL A 168 3.70 2.78 -3.54
CA VAL A 168 3.69 2.13 -4.87
C VAL A 168 4.84 2.62 -5.77
N PRO A 169 5.19 3.92 -5.85
CA PRO A 169 6.33 4.39 -6.65
C PRO A 169 7.67 3.79 -6.24
N LYS A 170 7.88 3.54 -4.94
CA LYS A 170 9.09 2.86 -4.45
C LYS A 170 9.12 1.41 -4.92
N TYR A 171 7.98 0.72 -4.83
CA TYR A 171 7.83 -0.64 -5.31
C TYR A 171 8.02 -0.75 -6.82
N GLN A 172 7.47 0.17 -7.60
CA GLN A 172 7.71 0.29 -9.04
C GLN A 172 9.20 0.43 -9.36
N SER A 173 9.91 1.29 -8.62
CA SER A 173 11.34 1.48 -8.80
C SER A 173 12.14 0.20 -8.52
N LYS A 174 11.81 -0.51 -7.44
CA LYS A 174 12.44 -1.80 -7.10
C LYS A 174 12.22 -2.83 -8.19
N LEU A 175 10.99 -3.00 -8.66
CA LEU A 175 10.68 -3.93 -9.75
C LEU A 175 11.44 -3.59 -11.04
N ARG A 176 11.53 -2.31 -11.40
CA ARG A 176 12.31 -1.88 -12.57
C ARG A 176 13.79 -2.24 -12.45
N ASN A 177 14.37 -2.02 -11.27
CA ASN A 177 15.77 -2.31 -11.03
C ASN A 177 16.05 -3.82 -11.07
N ILE A 178 15.15 -4.63 -10.52
CA ILE A 178 15.25 -6.09 -10.57
C ILE A 178 15.16 -6.59 -12.03
N MET A 179 14.23 -6.06 -12.81
CA MET A 179 14.05 -6.45 -14.22
C MET A 179 15.17 -5.96 -15.13
N ALA A 180 15.87 -4.90 -14.75
CA ALA A 180 17.01 -4.34 -15.49
C ALA A 180 18.36 -4.93 -15.04
N TYR A 181 18.35 -5.94 -14.19
CA TYR A 181 19.57 -6.53 -13.66
C TYR A 181 20.49 -7.06 -14.76
N ASN A 182 21.74 -6.61 -14.73
CA ASN A 182 22.80 -7.13 -15.57
C ASN A 182 23.65 -8.12 -14.75
N PRO A 183 23.70 -9.42 -15.12
CA PRO A 183 24.48 -10.43 -14.41
C PRO A 183 25.99 -10.13 -14.36
N ALA A 184 26.50 -9.28 -15.25
CA ALA A 184 27.90 -8.85 -15.25
C ALA A 184 28.20 -7.81 -14.16
N ALA A 185 27.20 -7.18 -13.56
CA ALA A 185 27.38 -6.28 -12.44
C ALA A 185 27.60 -7.06 -11.13
N LYS A 186 28.34 -6.45 -10.18
CA LYS A 186 28.59 -7.07 -8.87
C LYS A 186 27.28 -7.29 -8.13
N ILE A 187 26.97 -8.54 -7.84
CA ILE A 187 25.76 -8.95 -7.10
C ILE A 187 25.57 -8.16 -5.80
N GLN A 188 26.64 -7.85 -5.08
CA GLN A 188 26.57 -7.10 -3.82
C GLN A 188 26.06 -5.66 -4.01
N GLU A 189 26.44 -4.99 -5.10
CA GLU A 189 25.96 -3.64 -5.42
C GLU A 189 24.48 -3.68 -5.81
N PHE A 190 24.12 -4.67 -6.61
CA PHE A 190 22.72 -4.87 -6.99
C PHE A 190 21.82 -5.12 -5.76
N ILE A 191 22.24 -5.99 -4.84
CA ILE A 191 21.48 -6.26 -3.61
C ILE A 191 21.37 -5.00 -2.76
N LYS A 192 22.45 -4.22 -2.62
CA LYS A 192 22.43 -2.95 -1.87
C LYS A 192 21.52 -1.89 -2.48
N GLU A 193 21.46 -1.80 -3.80
CA GLU A 193 20.72 -0.73 -4.48
C GLU A 193 19.27 -1.10 -4.79
N SER A 194 19.01 -2.39 -5.07
CA SER A 194 17.73 -2.82 -5.61
C SER A 194 16.88 -3.60 -4.60
N VAL A 195 17.51 -4.33 -3.68
CA VAL A 195 16.81 -5.21 -2.73
C VAL A 195 16.76 -4.59 -1.34
N LEU A 196 17.88 -4.05 -0.87
CA LEU A 196 17.94 -3.45 0.45
C LEU A 196 17.35 -2.04 0.41
N GLU A 197 16.45 -1.77 1.32
CA GLU A 197 16.02 -0.40 1.55
C GLU A 197 17.14 0.37 2.22
N LYS A 198 17.51 1.51 1.64
CA LYS A 198 18.30 2.50 2.36
C LYS A 198 17.40 3.08 3.44
N HIS A 199 17.36 2.42 4.58
CA HIS A 199 16.86 3.08 5.78
C HIS A 199 17.99 3.99 6.26
N ASP A 200 17.82 5.29 6.14
CA ASP A 200 18.58 6.22 6.95
C ASP A 200 18.25 5.88 8.40
N VAL A 201 19.11 5.07 9.00
CA VAL A 201 19.01 4.75 10.41
C VAL A 201 19.25 6.05 11.15
N LYS A 202 18.17 6.72 11.51
CA LYS A 202 18.23 7.91 12.36
C LYS A 202 18.64 7.42 13.74
N PHE A 203 19.96 7.40 13.97
CA PHE A 203 20.55 7.01 15.26
C PHE A 203 19.94 7.78 16.43
N ASP A 204 19.50 9.00 16.20
CA ASP A 204 18.84 9.83 17.22
C ASP A 204 17.51 9.21 17.68
N LYS A 205 16.69 8.72 16.75
CA LYS A 205 15.44 7.99 17.09
C LYS A 205 15.71 6.66 17.78
N LEU A 206 16.82 5.98 17.44
CA LEU A 206 17.24 4.75 18.09
C LEU A 206 17.74 5.04 19.53
N LYS A 207 18.49 6.13 19.72
CA LYS A 207 18.92 6.58 21.06
C LYS A 207 17.72 6.98 21.92
N GLU A 208 16.77 7.70 21.35
CA GLU A 208 15.54 8.08 22.04
C GLU A 208 14.69 6.86 22.39
N ALA A 209 14.51 5.93 21.45
CA ALA A 209 13.82 4.67 21.71
C ALA A 209 14.53 3.83 22.79
N LYS A 210 15.88 3.76 22.74
CA LYS A 210 16.66 3.09 23.78
C LYS A 210 16.45 3.74 25.15
N LYS A 211 16.51 5.08 25.22
CA LYS A 211 16.27 5.83 26.46
C LYS A 211 14.85 5.59 27.01
N ASN A 212 13.86 5.55 26.12
CA ASN A 212 12.48 5.26 26.52
C ASN A 212 12.34 3.81 27.03
N ILE A 213 13.01 2.85 26.40
CA ILE A 213 13.04 1.45 26.85
C ILE A 213 13.72 1.36 28.23
N GLU A 214 14.84 2.07 28.45
CA GLU A 214 15.53 2.11 29.75
C GLU A 214 14.63 2.73 30.82
N GLN A 215 13.89 3.80 30.50
CA GLN A 215 12.91 4.38 31.40
C GLN A 215 11.75 3.44 31.75
N ILE A 216 11.22 2.75 30.73
CA ILE A 216 10.14 1.76 30.91
C ILE A 216 10.65 0.58 31.74
N ASN A 217 11.86 0.10 31.51
CA ASN A 217 12.45 -0.97 32.30
C ASN A 217 12.65 -0.54 33.75
N GLY A 218 13.13 0.69 33.98
CA GLY A 218 13.24 1.23 35.32
C GLY A 218 11.88 1.33 36.03
N SER A 219 10.84 1.75 35.33
CA SER A 219 9.48 1.77 35.86
C SER A 219 8.93 0.35 36.11
N LEU A 220 9.25 -0.61 35.26
CA LEU A 220 8.89 -2.01 35.49
C LEU A 220 9.60 -2.63 36.68
N GLU A 221 10.87 -2.29 36.91
CA GLU A 221 11.61 -2.72 38.11
C GLU A 221 10.98 -2.13 39.39
N GLN A 222 10.59 -0.86 39.35
CA GLN A 222 9.86 -0.23 40.47
C GLN A 222 8.53 -0.94 40.73
N ILE A 223 7.73 -1.17 39.66
CA ILE A 223 6.45 -1.87 39.80
C ILE A 223 6.66 -3.31 40.31
N ASN A 224 7.69 -4.00 39.85
CA ASN A 224 8.01 -5.33 40.36
C ASN A 224 8.43 -5.30 41.85
N GLN A 225 9.17 -4.27 42.28
CA GLN A 225 9.51 -4.09 43.66
C GLN A 225 8.26 -3.80 44.52
N GLU A 226 7.40 -2.90 44.04
CA GLU A 226 6.12 -2.62 44.69
C GLU A 226 5.22 -3.86 44.79
N LEU A 227 5.22 -4.71 43.73
CA LEU A 227 4.50 -6.00 43.78
C LEU A 227 5.12 -6.96 44.80
N GLN A 228 6.45 -7.04 44.87
CA GLN A 228 7.11 -7.87 45.88
C GLN A 228 6.83 -7.37 47.30
N ASP A 229 6.83 -6.05 47.50
CA ASP A 229 6.47 -5.43 48.78
C ASP A 229 5.00 -5.70 49.12
N LEU A 230 4.10 -5.65 48.12
CA LEU A 230 2.70 -6.03 48.27
C LEU A 230 2.52 -7.51 48.59
N ASP A 231 3.28 -8.38 47.92
CA ASP A 231 3.28 -9.83 48.20
C ASP A 231 3.80 -10.13 49.63
N SER A 232 4.82 -9.38 50.09
CA SER A 232 5.30 -9.46 51.44
C SER A 232 4.22 -9.01 52.45
N ILE A 233 3.57 -7.90 52.17
CA ILE A 233 2.44 -7.39 52.98
C ILE A 233 1.28 -8.39 52.98
N LEU A 234 0.98 -9.01 51.81
CA LEU A 234 -0.03 -10.08 51.72
C LEU A 234 0.34 -11.29 52.57
N ALA A 235 1.63 -11.69 52.57
CA ALA A 235 2.13 -12.78 53.41
C ALA A 235 2.02 -12.46 54.90
N ASP A 236 2.34 -11.20 55.27
CA ASP A 236 2.19 -10.71 56.67
C ASP A 236 0.70 -10.66 57.08
N TYR A 237 -0.18 -10.28 56.13
CA TYR A 237 -1.63 -10.32 56.34
C TYR A 237 -2.14 -11.75 56.52
N ASP A 238 -1.67 -12.68 55.64
CA ASP A 238 -2.02 -14.09 55.74
C ASP A 238 -1.55 -14.71 57.09
N GLU A 239 -0.39 -14.30 57.58
CA GLU A 239 0.09 -14.73 58.89
C GLU A 239 -0.72 -14.10 60.04
N HIS A 240 -1.06 -12.81 59.91
CA HIS A 240 -1.95 -12.11 60.82
C HIS A 240 -3.37 -12.75 60.82
N ASP A 241 -3.87 -13.07 59.63
CA ASP A 241 -5.16 -13.72 59.47
C ASP A 241 -5.17 -15.18 60.02
N LYS A 242 -4.05 -15.91 59.88
CA LYS A 242 -3.89 -17.20 60.57
C LYS A 242 -3.92 -17.04 62.09
N LYS A 243 -3.40 -15.96 62.60
CA LYS A 243 -3.50 -15.60 64.02
C LYS A 243 -4.88 -15.08 64.40
N ALA A 244 -5.54 -14.39 63.48
CA ALA A 244 -6.89 -13.86 63.66
C ALA A 244 -8.02 -14.87 63.37
N LEU A 245 -7.69 -16.08 62.85
CA LEU A 245 -8.64 -17.18 62.72
C LEU A 245 -9.26 -17.63 64.07
N GLN A 246 -8.69 -17.18 65.19
CA GLN A 246 -9.27 -17.32 66.53
C GLN A 246 -10.29 -16.22 66.89
N ILE A 247 -10.39 -15.20 66.07
CA ILE A 247 -11.31 -14.08 66.25
C ILE A 247 -12.46 -14.26 65.24
N ARG A 248 -13.41 -15.00 65.61
CA ARG A 248 -14.90 -15.06 65.50
C ARG A 248 -15.60 -14.48 64.22
N ILE A 249 -16.82 -14.93 64.17
CA ILE A 249 -17.92 -14.64 63.21
C ILE A 249 -17.99 -13.20 62.65
N ASP A 250 -17.49 -12.18 63.37
CA ASP A 250 -17.49 -10.81 62.89
C ASP A 250 -16.41 -10.51 61.82
N ASP A 251 -15.28 -11.20 61.87
CA ASP A 251 -14.29 -11.14 60.79
C ASP A 251 -14.82 -11.78 59.49
N ILE A 252 -15.60 -12.83 59.61
CA ILE A 252 -16.22 -13.45 58.46
C ILE A 252 -17.25 -12.50 57.81
N LYS A 253 -18.00 -11.77 58.64
CA LYS A 253 -18.93 -10.75 58.13
C LYS A 253 -18.24 -9.57 57.50
N ILE A 254 -17.09 -9.15 58.06
CA ILE A 254 -16.27 -8.09 57.46
C ILE A 254 -15.72 -8.58 56.11
N LYS A 255 -15.14 -9.78 56.10
CA LYS A 255 -14.63 -10.39 54.84
C LYS A 255 -15.71 -10.60 53.78
N TYR A 256 -16.92 -11.02 54.23
CA TYR A 256 -18.06 -11.14 53.31
C TYR A 256 -18.48 -9.79 52.75
N ARG A 257 -18.46 -8.73 53.56
CA ARG A 257 -18.73 -7.37 53.14
C ARG A 257 -17.65 -6.89 52.14
N ASP A 258 -16.36 -7.18 52.42
CA ASP A 258 -15.25 -6.81 51.57
C ASP A 258 -15.33 -7.52 50.23
N LEU A 259 -15.79 -8.80 50.25
CA LEU A 259 -15.98 -9.59 49.03
C LEU A 259 -17.14 -9.04 48.18
N VAL A 260 -18.24 -8.67 48.82
CA VAL A 260 -19.38 -8.02 48.16
C VAL A 260 -18.97 -6.66 47.59
N GLN A 261 -18.20 -5.90 48.38
CA GLN A 261 -17.70 -4.60 47.89
C GLN A 261 -16.73 -4.76 46.70
N CYS A 262 -15.82 -5.73 46.75
CA CYS A 262 -14.89 -6.03 45.69
C CYS A 262 -15.63 -6.52 44.42
N GLN A 263 -16.70 -7.31 44.60
CA GLN A 263 -17.58 -7.69 43.48
C GLN A 263 -18.29 -6.47 42.85
N GLN A 264 -18.72 -5.57 43.70
CA GLN A 264 -19.32 -4.31 43.28
C GLN A 264 -18.30 -3.45 42.48
N GLU A 265 -17.08 -3.31 43.03
CA GLU A 265 -16.00 -2.56 42.38
C GLU A 265 -15.52 -3.20 41.08
N ILE A 266 -15.51 -4.54 41.01
CA ILE A 266 -15.25 -5.28 39.72
C ILE A 266 -16.33 -4.94 38.72
N TYR A 267 -17.58 -5.02 39.10
CA TYR A 267 -18.72 -4.68 38.24
C TYR A 267 -18.62 -3.23 37.74
N GLU A 268 -18.34 -2.31 38.65
CA GLU A 268 -18.17 -0.89 38.32
C GLU A 268 -16.96 -0.66 37.42
N THR A 269 -15.87 -1.42 37.65
CA THR A 269 -14.65 -1.35 36.82
C THR A 269 -14.90 -1.95 35.43
N GLU A 270 -15.64 -3.04 35.33
CA GLU A 270 -16.06 -3.64 34.04
C GLU A 270 -16.96 -2.69 33.26
N GLU A 271 -17.92 -2.05 33.94
CA GLU A 271 -18.74 -1.01 33.30
C GLU A 271 -17.90 0.19 32.84
N PHE A 272 -16.94 0.63 33.67
CA PHE A 272 -16.01 1.71 33.33
C PHE A 272 -15.11 1.36 32.15
N ILE A 273 -14.62 0.11 32.08
CA ILE A 273 -13.84 -0.41 30.92
C ILE A 273 -14.70 -0.38 29.67
N LYS A 274 -15.97 -0.77 29.79
CA LYS A 274 -16.91 -0.80 28.69
C LYS A 274 -17.25 0.60 28.17
N GLU A 275 -17.49 1.54 29.08
CA GLU A 275 -17.68 2.96 28.74
C GLU A 275 -16.43 3.57 28.11
N ASN A 276 -15.25 3.27 28.67
CA ASN A 276 -13.99 3.71 28.07
C ASN A 276 -13.72 3.10 26.71
N SER A 277 -14.10 1.83 26.52
CA SER A 277 -13.99 1.19 25.19
C SER A 277 -14.86 1.89 24.16
N ILE A 278 -16.09 2.26 24.53
CA ILE A 278 -16.99 3.04 23.68
C ILE A 278 -16.39 4.43 23.41
N THR A 279 -15.89 5.07 24.45
CA THR A 279 -15.25 6.40 24.37
C THR A 279 -13.99 6.35 23.50
N CYS A 280 -13.15 5.31 23.67
CA CYS A 280 -12.01 5.06 22.78
C CYS A 280 -12.45 4.88 21.33
N GLY A 281 -13.52 4.14 21.10
CA GLY A 281 -14.09 3.99 19.77
C GLY A 281 -14.55 5.32 19.15
N VAL A 282 -15.18 6.17 19.95
CA VAL A 282 -15.58 7.54 19.55
C VAL A 282 -14.34 8.40 19.30
N LEU A 283 -13.36 8.35 20.21
CA LEU A 283 -12.12 9.13 20.09
C LEU A 283 -11.31 8.72 18.84
N VAL A 284 -11.19 7.41 18.59
CA VAL A 284 -10.53 6.91 17.38
C VAL A 284 -11.25 7.44 16.13
N LYS A 285 -12.57 7.46 16.15
CA LYS A 285 -13.36 8.01 15.06
C LYS A 285 -13.13 9.52 14.91
N THR A 286 -13.11 10.25 16.03
CA THR A 286 -12.83 11.70 16.05
C THR A 286 -11.40 11.99 15.57
N ILE A 287 -10.42 11.17 15.98
CA ILE A 287 -9.03 11.29 15.50
C ILE A 287 -8.97 11.08 13.98
N LEU A 288 -9.66 10.07 13.46
CA LEU A 288 -9.70 9.84 12.00
C LEU A 288 -10.36 11.02 11.25
N GLU A 289 -11.41 11.60 11.83
CA GLU A 289 -12.07 12.79 11.27
C GLU A 289 -11.13 14.00 11.33
N GLN A 290 -10.44 14.20 12.47
CA GLN A 290 -9.48 15.29 12.64
C GLN A 290 -8.24 15.12 11.76
N ASP A 291 -7.75 13.89 11.58
CA ASP A 291 -6.65 13.61 10.65
C ASP A 291 -7.03 13.92 9.20
N GLN A 292 -8.28 13.66 8.81
CA GLN A 292 -8.78 14.07 7.52
C GLN A 292 -8.82 15.61 7.39
N GLU A 293 -9.31 16.29 8.43
CA GLU A 293 -9.37 17.76 8.46
C GLU A 293 -7.96 18.39 8.46
N ILE A 294 -7.01 17.80 9.20
CA ILE A 294 -5.61 18.22 9.19
C ILE A 294 -5.01 18.08 7.78
N ASN A 295 -5.26 16.95 7.12
CA ASN A 295 -4.76 16.74 5.76
C ASN A 295 -5.38 17.75 4.75
N GLU A 296 -6.63 18.11 4.91
CA GLU A 296 -7.26 19.15 4.10
C GLU A 296 -6.69 20.55 4.42
N LEU A 297 -6.47 20.82 5.70
CA LEU A 297 -5.82 22.07 6.15
C LEU A 297 -4.38 22.19 5.69
N ASP A 298 -3.61 21.11 5.76
CA ASP A 298 -2.23 21.08 5.26
C ASP A 298 -2.16 21.30 3.75
N LYS A 299 -3.13 20.77 3.02
CA LYS A 299 -3.24 21.03 1.59
C LYS A 299 -3.54 22.51 1.33
N THR A 300 -4.53 23.07 2.01
CA THR A 300 -4.88 24.51 1.90
C THR A 300 -3.77 25.42 2.39
N TYR A 301 -3.03 25.01 3.43
CA TYR A 301 -1.84 25.71 3.91
C TYR A 301 -0.73 25.70 2.86
N SER A 302 -0.47 24.55 2.24
CA SER A 302 0.55 24.44 1.19
C SER A 302 0.18 25.26 -0.04
N GLU A 303 -1.09 25.27 -0.42
CA GLU A 303 -1.62 26.07 -1.53
C GLU A 303 -1.55 27.57 -1.22
N THR A 304 -1.94 27.98 -0.02
CA THR A 304 -1.85 29.39 0.43
C THR A 304 -0.40 29.84 0.60
N LYS A 305 0.49 28.96 1.07
CA LYS A 305 1.92 29.23 1.18
C LYS A 305 2.60 29.39 -0.18
N SER A 306 2.18 28.59 -1.17
CA SER A 306 2.66 28.74 -2.56
C SER A 306 2.14 30.04 -3.16
N ALA A 307 0.85 30.34 -2.97
CA ALA A 307 0.26 31.61 -3.41
C ALA A 307 0.90 32.82 -2.73
N LEU A 308 1.25 32.71 -1.44
CA LEU A 308 1.97 33.75 -0.70
C LEU A 308 3.38 33.97 -1.25
N ARG A 309 4.10 32.86 -1.55
CA ARG A 309 5.42 32.92 -2.19
C ARG A 309 5.37 33.58 -3.56
N GLU A 310 4.36 33.24 -4.37
CA GLU A 310 4.15 33.91 -5.65
C GLU A 310 3.85 35.41 -5.46
N LEU A 311 3.09 35.76 -4.43
CA LEU A 311 2.79 37.15 -4.10
C LEU A 311 4.03 37.91 -3.63
N ASP A 312 4.86 37.27 -2.80
CA ASP A 312 6.11 37.88 -2.31
C ASP A 312 7.17 37.99 -3.43
N VAL A 313 7.26 36.97 -4.29
CA VAL A 313 8.11 37.04 -5.50
C VAL A 313 7.58 38.11 -6.46
N SER A 314 6.27 38.22 -6.64
CA SER A 314 5.65 39.26 -7.46
C SER A 314 5.95 40.66 -6.92
N LYS A 315 5.82 40.84 -5.59
CA LYS A 315 6.19 42.10 -4.92
C LYS A 315 7.66 42.41 -5.03
N ALA A 316 8.53 41.40 -4.92
CA ALA A 316 9.96 41.57 -5.07
C ALA A 316 10.34 41.92 -6.51
N ILE A 317 9.65 41.33 -7.49
CA ILE A 317 9.82 41.69 -8.90
C ILE A 317 9.37 43.13 -9.18
N GLU A 318 8.21 43.53 -8.62
CA GLU A 318 7.68 44.86 -8.78
C GLU A 318 8.58 45.92 -8.10
N ALA A 319 9.07 45.61 -6.88
CA ALA A 319 10.06 46.43 -6.20
C ALA A 319 11.39 46.54 -6.99
N SER A 320 11.82 45.43 -7.58
CA SER A 320 13.06 45.44 -8.41
C SER A 320 12.87 46.19 -9.72
N LYS A 321 11.70 46.11 -10.36
CA LYS A 321 11.36 46.93 -11.53
C LYS A 321 11.35 48.43 -11.19
N ASN A 322 10.70 48.80 -10.10
CA ASN A 322 10.66 50.20 -9.65
C ASN A 322 12.06 50.71 -9.31
N LEU A 323 12.96 49.87 -8.81
CA LEU A 323 14.36 50.19 -8.59
C LEU A 323 15.10 50.42 -9.92
N ILE A 324 14.89 49.54 -10.89
CA ILE A 324 15.50 49.65 -12.23
C ILE A 324 15.00 50.95 -12.91
N ASP A 325 13.68 51.16 -12.91
CA ASP A 325 13.11 52.40 -13.49
C ASP A 325 13.64 53.68 -12.79
N THR A 326 13.92 53.61 -11.49
CA THR A 326 14.53 54.70 -10.73
C THR A 326 16.01 54.91 -11.12
N TYR A 327 16.74 53.84 -11.41
CA TYR A 327 18.14 53.92 -11.87
C TYR A 327 18.26 54.34 -13.36
N GLU A 328 17.24 54.03 -14.19
CA GLU A 328 17.23 54.48 -15.59
C GLU A 328 16.82 55.97 -15.75
N GLN A 329 16.25 56.57 -14.70
CA GLN A 329 15.89 58.00 -14.66
C GLN A 329 16.96 58.90 -14.03
N GLN A 330 18.01 58.32 -13.50
CA GLN A 330 19.24 59.04 -13.04
C GLN A 330 20.33 58.98 -14.09
#